data_984dd1186af8a5cbc4c7958c924b007e
#
_entry.id   984dd1186af8a5cbc4c7958c924b007e
#
_cell.length_a   1.000
_cell.length_b   1.000
_cell.length_c   1.000
_cell.angle_alpha   90.00
_cell.angle_beta   90.00
_cell.angle_gamma   90.00
#
_symmetry.space_group_name_H-M   'P 1'
#
loop_
_entity.id
_entity.type
_entity.pdbx_description
1 polymer ?
#
loop_
_entity_poly.entity_id
_entity_poly.type
_entity_poly.pdbx_seq_one_letter_code
_entity_poly.pdbx_strand_id
1 'polypeptide(L)'
;ALRQGACLRAEKRADGVVVTWAEPVQVYRALSLLRQHWAEDAFCIEETPCFETTGMMFDVSRNAVLQPDTLRFFLRKMAMMGLNLGMMYTEDTYEVPGQPYFGYQRGRYSADELRALDDYADMLGIELCPCIQTLGHLNRALHWPALAHLKDNEEVLLADDAQTYAFLEELIAAAAAPYRSKRIHIGMDEAHGIGLGAHLRRHGYEDPHTIIRRHLSRVLEITRRHGLSAMMWSDMYFRPDSPTDGYYDSGMPSAEAVAAVPPDVTLVYWDYYHETEQEYTDMLQKHAALPAPTVFAGGIWTWCGPAPDYAKTLAAAVPALTACKKAGVPLVLATAWGDNGAEANLTSALLGMQLYAEFMYTSTYDAGSLARRFACCCGADAQAFLDLSLFNAVPGMRSGALRPVNAAKFLLYQDPLVQLFAADTAGLAMSAHYTELEARYTRYADENPAFEPLFRFYSLLARVL
;
A
#
# COMPACT_ATOMS: atom_id res chain seq x y z
N ALA A 1 34.89 2.79 10.07
CA ALA A 1 35.08 2.78 8.62
C ALA A 1 33.73 2.57 7.90
N LEU A 2 33.55 3.27 6.80
CA LEU A 2 32.39 3.10 5.90
C LEU A 2 32.88 2.53 4.57
N ARG A 3 32.27 1.45 4.07
CA ARG A 3 32.66 0.84 2.79
C ARG A 3 31.55 0.01 2.17
N GLN A 4 31.46 0.01 0.85
CA GLN A 4 30.62 -0.92 0.10
C GLN A 4 31.16 -2.35 0.23
N GLY A 5 30.26 -3.32 0.38
CA GLY A 5 30.56 -4.75 0.55
C GLY A 5 29.45 -5.63 0.00
N ALA A 6 29.49 -6.91 0.28
CA ALA A 6 28.52 -7.89 -0.23
C ALA A 6 27.23 -7.99 0.61
N CYS A 7 27.23 -7.45 1.85
CA CYS A 7 26.09 -7.50 2.78
C CYS A 7 26.07 -6.27 3.67
N LEU A 8 24.94 -6.05 4.31
CA LEU A 8 24.84 -5.09 5.40
C LEU A 8 25.55 -5.64 6.63
N ARG A 9 26.49 -4.87 7.19
CA ARG A 9 27.12 -5.15 8.47
C ARG A 9 27.22 -3.88 9.29
N ALA A 10 26.82 -3.94 10.54
CA ALA A 10 26.99 -2.93 11.55
C ALA A 10 27.81 -3.51 12.70
N GLU A 11 29.00 -2.99 12.92
CA GLU A 11 29.91 -3.50 13.93
C GLU A 11 30.45 -2.36 14.79
N LYS A 12 30.45 -2.55 16.11
CA LYS A 12 31.13 -1.69 17.08
C LYS A 12 32.22 -2.49 17.76
N ARG A 13 33.42 -1.92 17.79
CA ARG A 13 34.62 -2.44 18.46
C ARG A 13 35.18 -1.40 19.42
N ALA A 14 36.16 -1.77 20.23
CA ALA A 14 36.84 -0.86 21.13
C ALA A 14 37.54 0.31 20.42
N ASP A 15 38.00 0.09 19.19
CA ASP A 15 38.73 1.04 18.36
C ASP A 15 37.88 1.81 17.34
N GLY A 16 36.56 1.52 17.28
CA GLY A 16 35.66 2.25 16.41
C GLY A 16 34.49 1.45 15.83
N VAL A 17 33.90 2.00 14.77
CA VAL A 17 32.72 1.48 14.12
C VAL A 17 33.03 1.12 12.66
N VAL A 18 32.49 -0.02 12.21
CA VAL A 18 32.53 -0.46 10.81
C VAL A 18 31.12 -0.63 10.30
N VAL A 19 30.81 -0.01 9.17
CA VAL A 19 29.57 -0.21 8.42
C VAL A 19 29.93 -0.66 7.01
N THR A 20 29.33 -1.78 6.58
CA THR A 20 29.35 -2.19 5.17
C THR A 20 27.92 -2.31 4.66
N TRP A 21 27.74 -2.14 3.36
CA TRP A 21 26.44 -2.23 2.69
C TRP A 21 26.60 -2.74 1.26
N ALA A 22 25.61 -3.47 0.76
CA ALA A 22 25.47 -3.80 -0.64
C ALA A 22 24.64 -2.74 -1.38
N GLU A 23 23.52 -2.34 -0.79
CA GLU A 23 22.58 -1.37 -1.34
C GLU A 23 22.61 -0.05 -0.55
N PRO A 24 22.49 1.13 -1.19
CA PRO A 24 22.66 2.44 -0.54
C PRO A 24 21.77 2.65 0.70
N VAL A 25 20.50 2.23 0.68
CA VAL A 25 19.58 2.36 1.82
C VAL A 25 20.07 1.63 3.08
N GLN A 26 20.88 0.59 2.91
CA GLN A 26 21.41 -0.22 4.02
C GLN A 26 22.36 0.58 4.92
N VAL A 27 22.94 1.69 4.43
CA VAL A 27 23.74 2.61 5.27
C VAL A 27 22.86 3.15 6.40
N TYR A 28 21.66 3.57 6.11
CA TYR A 28 20.73 4.12 7.10
C TYR A 28 20.21 3.04 8.06
N ARG A 29 19.93 1.83 7.54
CA ARG A 29 19.58 0.68 8.40
C ARG A 29 20.73 0.34 9.34
N ALA A 30 21.97 0.30 8.85
CA ALA A 30 23.14 0.07 9.68
C ALA A 30 23.32 1.14 10.76
N LEU A 31 23.06 2.41 10.45
CA LEU A 31 23.06 3.50 11.45
C LEU A 31 21.95 3.28 12.49
N SER A 32 20.79 2.78 12.11
CA SER A 32 19.72 2.45 13.06
C SER A 32 20.09 1.27 13.95
N LEU A 33 20.79 0.25 13.44
CA LEU A 33 21.32 -0.87 14.23
C LEU A 33 22.40 -0.39 15.22
N LEU A 34 23.33 0.46 14.77
CA LEU A 34 24.32 1.08 15.64
C LEU A 34 23.65 1.89 16.77
N ARG A 35 22.61 2.66 16.46
CA ARG A 35 21.86 3.41 17.47
C ARG A 35 21.21 2.48 18.48
N GLN A 36 20.60 1.38 18.03
CA GLN A 36 19.91 0.42 18.90
C GLN A 36 20.86 -0.26 19.91
N HIS A 37 22.06 -0.62 19.44
CA HIS A 37 23.06 -1.38 20.21
C HIS A 37 24.19 -0.51 20.75
N TRP A 38 24.03 0.83 20.70
CA TRP A 38 25.12 1.75 21.06
C TRP A 38 25.65 1.60 22.48
N ALA A 39 24.78 1.19 23.43
CA ALA A 39 25.15 0.99 24.83
C ALA A 39 25.98 -0.28 25.07
N GLU A 40 26.04 -1.21 24.12
CA GLU A 40 26.86 -2.41 24.22
C GLU A 40 28.34 -2.06 23.99
N ASP A 41 29.26 -2.72 24.71
CA ASP A 41 30.68 -2.46 24.57
C ASP A 41 31.19 -2.84 23.18
N ALA A 42 30.73 -3.96 22.65
CA ALA A 42 31.02 -4.43 21.31
C ALA A 42 29.87 -5.27 20.74
N PHE A 43 29.62 -5.18 19.44
CA PHE A 43 28.68 -6.04 18.73
C PHE A 43 29.04 -6.16 17.25
N CYS A 44 28.51 -7.18 16.60
CA CYS A 44 28.59 -7.34 15.16
C CYS A 44 27.24 -7.93 14.68
N ILE A 45 26.54 -7.20 13.83
CA ILE A 45 25.28 -7.61 13.21
C ILE A 45 25.49 -7.63 11.71
N GLU A 46 25.19 -8.75 11.09
CA GLU A 46 25.15 -8.93 9.64
C GLU A 46 23.74 -9.30 9.22
N GLU A 47 23.24 -8.62 8.19
CA GLU A 47 21.91 -8.86 7.63
C GLU A 47 22.00 -9.03 6.11
N THR A 48 21.26 -10.03 5.60
CA THR A 48 21.10 -10.26 4.17
C THR A 48 19.60 -10.16 3.86
N PRO A 49 19.17 -9.29 2.92
CA PRO A 49 17.78 -9.18 2.56
C PRO A 49 17.20 -10.51 2.04
N CYS A 50 16.00 -10.87 2.51
CA CYS A 50 15.25 -12.01 2.03
C CYS A 50 14.45 -11.71 0.76
N PHE A 51 14.21 -10.45 0.47
CA PHE A 51 13.59 -9.93 -0.76
C PHE A 51 14.56 -8.96 -1.42
N GLU A 52 14.59 -8.93 -2.75
CA GLU A 52 15.40 -7.94 -3.49
C GLU A 52 14.87 -6.53 -3.28
N THR A 53 13.53 -6.39 -3.21
CA THR A 53 12.85 -5.12 -3.01
C THR A 53 11.74 -5.26 -1.97
N THR A 54 11.72 -4.35 -1.00
CA THR A 54 10.60 -4.20 -0.06
C THR A 54 10.22 -2.74 0.02
N GLY A 55 8.94 -2.44 -0.22
CA GLY A 55 8.49 -1.08 -0.35
C GLY A 55 7.20 -0.75 0.38
N MET A 56 6.90 0.55 0.35
CA MET A 56 5.63 1.11 0.80
C MET A 56 4.91 1.78 -0.37
N MET A 57 3.65 1.44 -0.58
CA MET A 57 2.76 2.17 -1.47
C MET A 57 1.97 3.18 -0.65
N PHE A 58 2.10 4.45 -1.00
CA PHE A 58 1.39 5.57 -0.40
C PHE A 58 0.14 5.86 -1.21
N ASP A 59 -1.04 5.67 -0.62
CA ASP A 59 -2.28 6.15 -1.22
C ASP A 59 -2.38 7.68 -1.00
N VAL A 60 -2.12 8.42 -2.06
CA VAL A 60 -2.21 9.87 -2.08
C VAL A 60 -3.38 10.38 -2.93
N SER A 61 -4.35 9.51 -3.17
CA SER A 61 -5.51 9.79 -4.05
C SER A 61 -6.83 9.96 -3.32
N ARG A 62 -7.06 9.27 -2.18
CA ARG A 62 -8.36 9.25 -1.50
C ARG A 62 -8.50 10.37 -0.46
N ASN A 63 -8.50 11.65 -0.92
CA ASN A 63 -8.66 12.88 -0.15
C ASN A 63 -7.51 13.26 0.81
N ALA A 64 -6.50 12.43 0.98
CA ALA A 64 -5.33 12.74 1.80
C ALA A 64 -4.08 12.81 0.94
N VAL A 65 -4.00 13.80 0.07
CA VAL A 65 -2.77 14.13 -0.65
C VAL A 65 -1.75 14.64 0.37
N LEU A 66 -0.69 13.86 0.60
CA LEU A 66 0.31 14.17 1.61
C LEU A 66 1.15 15.37 1.21
N GLN A 67 1.40 16.27 2.13
CA GLN A 67 2.37 17.34 1.92
C GLN A 67 3.76 16.76 1.61
N PRO A 68 4.56 17.37 0.73
CA PRO A 68 5.91 16.89 0.40
C PRO A 68 6.80 16.65 1.63
N ASP A 69 6.70 17.48 2.66
CA ASP A 69 7.47 17.30 3.90
C ASP A 69 7.03 16.06 4.69
N THR A 70 5.74 15.70 4.64
CA THR A 70 5.23 14.46 5.23
C THR A 70 5.78 13.25 4.48
N LEU A 71 5.84 13.28 3.15
CA LEU A 71 6.47 12.21 2.36
C LEU A 71 7.97 12.10 2.68
N ARG A 72 8.70 13.22 2.81
CA ARG A 72 10.09 13.21 3.25
C ARG A 72 10.25 12.61 4.65
N PHE A 73 9.30 12.83 5.56
CA PHE A 73 9.29 12.18 6.87
C PHE A 73 9.18 10.65 6.71
N PHE A 74 8.24 10.14 5.91
CA PHE A 74 8.12 8.71 5.66
C PHE A 74 9.36 8.13 5.00
N LEU A 75 9.93 8.77 3.99
CA LEU A 75 11.16 8.34 3.33
C LEU A 75 12.34 8.20 4.31
N ARG A 76 12.48 9.14 5.27
CA ARG A 76 13.49 9.01 6.34
C ARG A 76 13.23 7.79 7.24
N LYS A 77 11.95 7.51 7.58
CA LYS A 77 11.61 6.32 8.34
C LYS A 77 11.89 5.04 7.56
N MET A 78 11.52 5.00 6.29
CA MET A 78 11.84 3.91 5.37
C MET A 78 13.36 3.64 5.32
N ALA A 79 14.16 4.68 5.15
CA ALA A 79 15.62 4.55 5.15
C ALA A 79 16.15 3.92 6.44
N MET A 80 15.70 4.41 7.62
CA MET A 80 16.09 3.85 8.92
C MET A 80 15.65 2.39 9.10
N MET A 81 14.53 1.99 8.49
CA MET A 81 14.03 0.62 8.46
C MET A 81 14.77 -0.24 7.43
N GLY A 82 15.34 0.36 6.39
CA GLY A 82 16.02 -0.32 5.28
C GLY A 82 15.11 -0.67 4.11
N LEU A 83 13.93 -0.04 3.99
CA LEU A 83 13.01 -0.21 2.85
C LEU A 83 13.55 0.57 1.65
N ASN A 84 13.58 -0.06 0.47
CA ASN A 84 14.26 0.48 -0.71
C ASN A 84 13.33 0.92 -1.86
N LEU A 85 11.99 0.84 -1.70
CA LEU A 85 11.03 1.28 -2.71
C LEU A 85 9.90 2.09 -2.08
N GLY A 86 9.65 3.30 -2.58
CA GLY A 86 8.43 4.06 -2.36
C GLY A 86 7.57 4.06 -3.63
N MET A 87 6.28 3.79 -3.53
CA MET A 87 5.37 3.83 -4.67
C MET A 87 4.26 4.84 -4.40
N MET A 88 4.05 5.77 -5.32
CA MET A 88 3.08 6.85 -5.21
C MET A 88 1.80 6.44 -5.95
N TYR A 89 0.79 5.97 -5.22
CA TYR A 89 -0.52 5.65 -5.80
C TYR A 89 -1.32 6.92 -6.00
N THR A 90 -1.45 7.30 -7.25
CA THR A 90 -2.19 8.49 -7.70
C THR A 90 -3.28 8.09 -8.68
N GLU A 91 -4.50 8.53 -8.48
CA GLU A 91 -5.56 8.42 -9.49
C GLU A 91 -5.51 9.65 -10.40
N ASP A 92 -5.81 10.81 -9.84
CA ASP A 92 -5.79 12.10 -10.52
C ASP A 92 -4.99 13.18 -9.76
N THR A 93 -4.15 12.80 -8.79
CA THR A 93 -3.47 13.73 -7.89
C THR A 93 -2.06 14.11 -8.34
N TYR A 94 -1.85 14.23 -9.64
CA TYR A 94 -0.64 14.79 -10.25
C TYR A 94 -1.00 15.66 -11.46
N GLU A 95 -0.15 16.62 -11.78
CA GLU A 95 -0.40 17.52 -12.90
C GLU A 95 -0.12 16.87 -14.24
N VAL A 96 -1.05 17.01 -15.17
CA VAL A 96 -0.93 16.56 -16.55
C VAL A 96 -1.05 17.77 -17.46
N PRO A 97 0.00 18.17 -18.21
CA PRO A 97 -0.04 19.31 -19.12
C PRO A 97 -1.17 19.13 -20.16
N GLY A 98 -1.96 20.15 -20.36
CA GLY A 98 -3.10 20.09 -21.29
C GLY A 98 -4.41 19.54 -20.72
N GLN A 99 -4.37 18.94 -19.50
CA GLN A 99 -5.55 18.35 -18.85
C GLN A 99 -5.98 19.12 -17.57
N PRO A 100 -6.57 20.32 -17.69
CA PRO A 100 -6.82 21.20 -16.55
C PRO A 100 -7.83 20.62 -15.54
N TYR A 101 -8.73 19.74 -15.98
CA TYR A 101 -9.73 19.09 -15.12
C TYR A 101 -9.24 17.80 -14.47
N PHE A 102 -8.15 17.21 -14.93
CA PHE A 102 -7.54 16.06 -14.28
C PHE A 102 -6.96 16.49 -12.93
N GLY A 103 -7.50 15.94 -11.84
CA GLY A 103 -7.14 16.32 -10.47
C GLY A 103 -7.51 17.74 -10.06
N TYR A 104 -8.44 18.40 -10.73
CA TYR A 104 -8.91 19.73 -10.37
C TYR A 104 -9.49 19.76 -8.94
N GLN A 105 -9.00 20.67 -8.11
CA GLN A 105 -9.33 20.80 -6.67
C GLN A 105 -8.93 19.58 -5.80
N ARG A 106 -7.99 18.74 -6.26
CA ARG A 106 -7.57 17.52 -5.55
C ARG A 106 -6.22 17.64 -4.82
N GLY A 107 -5.56 18.79 -4.85
CA GLY A 107 -4.23 18.95 -4.25
C GLY A 107 -3.14 18.22 -5.04
N ARG A 108 -3.17 18.32 -6.37
CA ARG A 108 -2.21 17.68 -7.28
C ARG A 108 -0.77 18.04 -6.97
N TYR A 109 0.12 17.07 -7.07
CA TYR A 109 1.55 17.32 -7.10
C TYR A 109 1.95 17.91 -8.45
N SER A 110 2.75 18.96 -8.41
CA SER A 110 3.46 19.44 -9.60
C SER A 110 4.62 18.51 -9.97
N ALA A 111 5.06 18.56 -11.24
CA ALA A 111 6.23 17.82 -11.69
C ALA A 111 7.49 18.16 -10.89
N ASP A 112 7.65 19.43 -10.48
CA ASP A 112 8.80 19.88 -9.69
C ASP A 112 8.77 19.36 -8.26
N GLU A 113 7.60 19.28 -7.62
CA GLU A 113 7.44 18.67 -6.29
C GLU A 113 7.78 17.17 -6.33
N LEU A 114 7.27 16.45 -7.35
CA LEU A 114 7.58 15.02 -7.52
C LEU A 114 9.06 14.79 -7.79
N ARG A 115 9.71 15.63 -8.63
CA ARG A 115 11.15 15.56 -8.88
C ARG A 115 11.96 15.82 -7.61
N ALA A 116 11.58 16.82 -6.81
CA ALA A 116 12.24 17.10 -5.54
C ALA A 116 12.07 15.97 -4.51
N LEU A 117 10.95 15.23 -4.56
CA LEU A 117 10.74 14.03 -3.75
C LEU A 117 11.58 12.86 -4.26
N ASP A 118 11.68 12.67 -5.57
CA ASP A 118 12.52 11.64 -6.19
C ASP A 118 14.01 11.89 -5.90
N ASP A 119 14.49 13.15 -6.00
CA ASP A 119 15.85 13.53 -5.61
C ASP A 119 16.13 13.21 -4.13
N TYR A 120 15.14 13.47 -3.26
CA TYR A 120 15.28 13.18 -1.84
C TYR A 120 15.29 11.67 -1.54
N ALA A 121 14.47 10.89 -2.23
CA ALA A 121 14.44 9.44 -2.10
C ALA A 121 15.74 8.81 -2.59
N ASP A 122 16.26 9.25 -3.74
CA ASP A 122 17.54 8.81 -4.31
C ASP A 122 18.71 9.03 -3.35
N MET A 123 18.77 10.21 -2.71
CA MET A 123 19.76 10.52 -1.67
C MET A 123 19.72 9.53 -0.49
N LEU A 124 18.54 8.97 -0.19
CA LEU A 124 18.34 7.97 0.86
C LEU A 124 18.55 6.52 0.37
N GLY A 125 18.83 6.33 -0.93
CA GLY A 125 18.94 5.01 -1.53
C GLY A 125 17.61 4.31 -1.71
N ILE A 126 16.51 5.07 -1.87
CA ILE A 126 15.16 4.59 -2.08
C ILE A 126 14.74 4.92 -3.51
N GLU A 127 14.31 3.93 -4.27
CA GLU A 127 13.66 4.14 -5.56
C GLU A 127 12.26 4.71 -5.31
N LEU A 128 11.89 5.81 -5.98
CA LEU A 128 10.52 6.32 -5.97
C LEU A 128 9.87 6.00 -7.33
N CYS A 129 8.67 5.38 -7.31
CA CYS A 129 8.01 4.84 -8.49
C CYS A 129 6.58 5.36 -8.61
N PRO A 130 6.12 5.82 -9.80
CA PRO A 130 4.74 6.20 -10.01
C PRO A 130 3.82 4.96 -10.07
N CYS A 131 2.63 5.10 -9.47
CA CYS A 131 1.53 4.17 -9.61
C CYS A 131 0.28 4.96 -10.00
N ILE A 132 -0.19 4.75 -11.23
CA ILE A 132 -1.32 5.46 -11.81
C ILE A 132 -2.45 4.49 -12.18
N GLN A 133 -3.58 5.04 -12.57
CA GLN A 133 -4.70 4.27 -13.08
C GLN A 133 -4.86 4.48 -14.59
N THR A 134 -4.97 3.38 -15.32
CA THR A 134 -5.11 3.42 -16.78
C THR A 134 -6.40 2.78 -17.30
N LEU A 135 -7.27 2.29 -16.40
CA LEU A 135 -8.55 1.68 -16.78
C LEU A 135 -9.66 1.96 -15.77
N GLY A 136 -9.60 1.38 -14.56
CA GLY A 136 -10.54 1.59 -13.43
C GLY A 136 -10.15 2.73 -12.50
N HIS A 137 -10.89 2.91 -11.41
CA HIS A 137 -10.63 3.89 -10.33
C HIS A 137 -10.45 5.35 -10.78
N LEU A 138 -11.07 5.75 -11.88
CA LEU A 138 -10.96 7.12 -12.42
C LEU A 138 -12.23 7.95 -12.20
N ASN A 139 -13.11 7.57 -11.28
CA ASN A 139 -14.37 8.27 -11.03
C ASN A 139 -14.16 9.76 -10.71
N ARG A 140 -13.09 10.13 -10.00
CA ARG A 140 -12.79 11.52 -9.64
C ARG A 140 -12.36 12.36 -10.85
N ALA A 141 -11.61 11.80 -11.78
CA ALA A 141 -11.28 12.47 -13.04
C ALA A 141 -12.49 12.47 -13.99
N LEU A 142 -13.12 11.31 -14.17
CA LEU A 142 -14.19 11.11 -15.13
C LEU A 142 -15.52 11.80 -14.78
N HIS A 143 -15.73 12.30 -13.57
CA HIS A 143 -16.94 13.05 -13.25
C HIS A 143 -17.03 14.41 -13.97
N TRP A 144 -15.90 14.94 -14.44
CA TRP A 144 -15.87 16.21 -15.14
C TRP A 144 -16.47 16.08 -16.55
N PRO A 145 -17.39 16.97 -16.96
CA PRO A 145 -18.00 16.93 -18.31
C PRO A 145 -16.97 16.98 -19.45
N ALA A 146 -15.83 17.65 -19.23
CA ALA A 146 -14.75 17.71 -20.22
C ALA A 146 -14.16 16.33 -20.55
N LEU A 147 -14.21 15.37 -19.63
CA LEU A 147 -13.69 14.00 -19.80
C LEU A 147 -14.80 12.97 -20.04
N ALA A 148 -16.07 13.39 -20.15
CA ALA A 148 -17.21 12.48 -20.32
C ALA A 148 -17.12 11.59 -21.58
N HIS A 149 -16.42 12.03 -22.60
CA HIS A 149 -16.22 11.30 -23.84
C HIS A 149 -15.29 10.09 -23.69
N LEU A 150 -14.48 10.04 -22.63
CA LEU A 150 -13.55 8.97 -22.29
C LEU A 150 -14.18 7.86 -21.45
N LYS A 151 -15.43 8.04 -21.00
CA LYS A 151 -16.10 7.07 -20.12
C LYS A 151 -16.64 5.86 -20.86
N ASP A 152 -16.36 4.67 -20.36
CA ASP A 152 -17.24 3.53 -20.55
C ASP A 152 -18.42 3.60 -19.56
N ASN A 153 -18.10 3.70 -18.26
CA ASN A 153 -19.04 3.95 -17.16
C ASN A 153 -18.49 5.04 -16.22
N GLU A 154 -19.01 5.17 -14.98
CA GLU A 154 -18.65 6.28 -14.08
C GLU A 154 -17.20 6.26 -13.62
N GLU A 155 -16.52 5.12 -13.63
CA GLU A 155 -15.15 4.95 -13.10
C GLU A 155 -14.17 4.27 -14.07
N VAL A 156 -14.67 3.73 -15.21
CA VAL A 156 -13.89 2.96 -16.16
C VAL A 156 -13.76 3.71 -17.48
N LEU A 157 -12.54 3.75 -18.01
CA LEU A 157 -12.25 4.32 -19.34
C LEU A 157 -12.85 3.47 -20.45
N LEU A 158 -13.25 4.14 -21.53
CA LEU A 158 -13.73 3.51 -22.75
C LEU A 158 -12.56 2.90 -23.52
N ALA A 159 -12.41 1.59 -23.44
CA ALA A 159 -11.43 0.85 -24.23
C ALA A 159 -11.75 0.95 -25.74
N ASP A 160 -10.74 0.72 -26.57
CA ASP A 160 -10.82 0.72 -28.05
C ASP A 160 -11.18 2.09 -28.69
N ASP A 161 -11.03 3.18 -27.93
CA ASP A 161 -11.23 4.54 -28.41
C ASP A 161 -9.88 5.27 -28.57
N ALA A 162 -9.65 5.90 -29.73
CA ALA A 162 -8.39 6.60 -30.00
C ALA A 162 -8.14 7.77 -29.04
N GLN A 163 -9.19 8.46 -28.57
CA GLN A 163 -9.07 9.57 -27.63
C GLN A 163 -8.64 9.08 -26.23
N THR A 164 -9.12 7.90 -25.83
CA THR A 164 -8.67 7.25 -24.59
C THR A 164 -7.17 6.98 -24.62
N TYR A 165 -6.63 6.46 -25.72
CA TYR A 165 -5.19 6.18 -25.79
C TYR A 165 -4.34 7.44 -25.94
N ALA A 166 -4.84 8.49 -26.60
CA ALA A 166 -4.19 9.80 -26.60
C ALA A 166 -4.11 10.40 -25.18
N PHE A 167 -5.20 10.31 -24.43
CA PHE A 167 -5.24 10.72 -23.03
C PHE A 167 -4.28 9.91 -22.17
N LEU A 168 -4.25 8.57 -22.31
CA LEU A 168 -3.32 7.70 -21.56
C LEU A 168 -1.85 7.97 -21.89
N GLU A 169 -1.53 8.34 -23.14
CA GLU A 169 -0.17 8.77 -23.51
C GLU A 169 0.26 9.99 -22.68
N GLU A 170 -0.63 10.99 -22.53
CA GLU A 170 -0.37 12.19 -21.75
C GLU A 170 -0.23 11.86 -20.25
N LEU A 171 -1.10 10.98 -19.72
CA LEU A 171 -1.03 10.56 -18.30
C LEU A 171 0.29 9.84 -18.00
N ILE A 172 0.68 8.86 -18.81
CA ILE A 172 1.89 8.07 -18.62
C ILE A 172 3.14 8.95 -18.76
N ALA A 173 3.18 9.82 -19.76
CA ALA A 173 4.28 10.76 -19.96
C ALA A 173 4.45 11.70 -18.74
N ALA A 174 3.35 12.31 -18.27
CA ALA A 174 3.38 13.21 -17.13
C ALA A 174 3.75 12.51 -15.83
N ALA A 175 3.22 11.29 -15.61
CA ALA A 175 3.52 10.50 -14.41
C ALA A 175 4.98 10.06 -14.35
N ALA A 176 5.57 9.66 -15.48
CA ALA A 176 6.94 9.13 -15.51
C ALA A 176 8.03 10.21 -15.50
N ALA A 177 7.76 11.38 -16.07
CA ALA A 177 8.77 12.42 -16.28
C ALA A 177 9.52 12.90 -15.03
N PRO A 178 8.88 13.00 -13.84
CA PRO A 178 9.56 13.44 -12.62
C PRO A 178 10.52 12.42 -12.02
N TYR A 179 10.35 11.12 -12.32
CA TYR A 179 11.02 10.03 -11.62
C TYR A 179 12.23 9.48 -12.39
N ARG A 180 13.25 9.04 -11.66
CA ARG A 180 14.39 8.28 -12.18
C ARG A 180 14.02 6.84 -12.52
N SER A 181 13.06 6.28 -11.78
CA SER A 181 12.58 4.92 -11.96
C SER A 181 12.14 4.69 -13.40
N LYS A 182 12.47 3.50 -13.89
CA LYS A 182 11.93 2.98 -15.16
C LYS A 182 10.73 2.06 -14.94
N ARG A 183 10.32 1.85 -13.71
CA ARG A 183 9.10 1.13 -13.37
C ARG A 183 7.92 2.11 -13.36
N ILE A 184 6.78 1.64 -13.81
CA ILE A 184 5.49 2.30 -13.65
C ILE A 184 4.43 1.26 -13.33
N HIS A 185 3.65 1.48 -12.27
CA HIS A 185 2.48 0.67 -12.03
C HIS A 185 1.28 1.33 -12.73
N ILE A 186 0.64 0.59 -13.63
CA ILE A 186 -0.42 1.09 -14.50
C ILE A 186 -1.83 0.83 -13.98
N GLY A 187 -1.98 0.29 -12.75
CA GLY A 187 -3.27 0.01 -12.13
C GLY A 187 -3.98 -1.17 -12.78
N MET A 188 -5.13 -0.91 -13.40
CA MET A 188 -6.01 -1.84 -14.12
C MET A 188 -6.79 -2.82 -13.23
N ASP A 189 -6.84 -2.58 -11.92
CA ASP A 189 -7.65 -3.31 -10.96
C ASP A 189 -9.12 -2.88 -11.00
N GLU A 190 -9.96 -3.75 -10.49
CA GLU A 190 -11.38 -3.49 -10.17
C GLU A 190 -12.17 -2.74 -11.25
N ALA A 191 -11.87 -2.98 -12.54
CA ALA A 191 -12.60 -2.35 -13.66
C ALA A 191 -14.04 -2.87 -13.75
N HIS A 192 -14.85 -2.54 -12.72
CA HIS A 192 -16.22 -3.02 -12.57
C HIS A 192 -17.11 -2.61 -13.74
N GLY A 193 -17.79 -3.58 -14.34
CA GLY A 193 -18.68 -3.32 -15.47
C GLY A 193 -17.98 -2.84 -16.74
N ILE A 194 -16.69 -3.17 -16.91
CA ILE A 194 -15.97 -2.92 -18.17
C ILE A 194 -16.75 -3.51 -19.36
N GLY A 195 -16.90 -2.73 -20.41
CA GLY A 195 -17.61 -3.13 -21.62
C GLY A 195 -19.13 -3.07 -21.51
N LEU A 196 -19.72 -2.71 -20.35
CA LEU A 196 -21.17 -2.65 -20.16
C LEU A 196 -21.77 -1.23 -20.28
N GLY A 197 -20.96 -0.23 -20.50
CA GLY A 197 -21.37 1.17 -20.63
C GLY A 197 -21.44 1.67 -22.06
N ALA A 198 -20.58 2.64 -22.40
CA ALA A 198 -20.50 3.22 -23.75
C ALA A 198 -19.98 2.20 -24.76
N HIS A 199 -19.11 1.29 -24.37
CA HIS A 199 -18.61 0.20 -25.19
C HIS A 199 -19.77 -0.69 -25.68
N LEU A 200 -20.64 -1.15 -24.76
CA LEU A 200 -21.82 -1.96 -25.13
C LEU A 200 -22.72 -1.25 -26.15
N ARG A 201 -22.93 0.05 -25.98
CA ARG A 201 -23.76 0.85 -26.88
C ARG A 201 -23.15 0.97 -28.30
N ARG A 202 -21.81 0.98 -28.39
CA ARG A 202 -21.10 1.18 -29.68
C ARG A 202 -20.79 -0.13 -30.40
N HIS A 203 -20.45 -1.17 -29.65
CA HIS A 203 -19.84 -2.40 -30.19
C HIS A 203 -20.66 -3.67 -29.90
N GLY A 204 -21.68 -3.59 -29.04
CA GLY A 204 -22.37 -4.77 -28.51
C GLY A 204 -21.62 -5.40 -27.34
N TYR A 205 -22.11 -6.54 -26.85
CA TYR A 205 -21.46 -7.27 -25.79
C TYR A 205 -20.18 -7.94 -26.29
N GLU A 206 -19.09 -7.74 -25.54
CA GLU A 206 -17.84 -8.47 -25.68
C GLU A 206 -17.40 -9.03 -24.33
N ASP A 207 -16.67 -10.11 -24.37
CA ASP A 207 -16.07 -10.72 -23.20
C ASP A 207 -15.05 -9.76 -22.55
N PRO A 208 -15.13 -9.54 -21.19
CA PRO A 208 -14.23 -8.64 -20.47
C PRO A 208 -12.74 -8.93 -20.66
N HIS A 209 -12.33 -10.21 -20.70
CA HIS A 209 -10.93 -10.58 -20.92
C HIS A 209 -10.43 -10.13 -22.29
N THR A 210 -11.29 -10.19 -23.30
CA THR A 210 -10.95 -9.72 -24.65
C THR A 210 -10.72 -8.21 -24.67
N ILE A 211 -11.58 -7.45 -24.00
CA ILE A 211 -11.45 -5.98 -23.89
C ILE A 211 -10.18 -5.63 -23.12
N ILE A 212 -9.96 -6.25 -21.96
CA ILE A 212 -8.79 -6.01 -21.09
C ILE A 212 -7.49 -6.33 -21.86
N ARG A 213 -7.42 -7.43 -22.58
CA ARG A 213 -6.26 -7.82 -23.38
C ARG A 213 -5.91 -6.78 -24.44
N ARG A 214 -6.89 -6.30 -25.21
CA ARG A 214 -6.66 -5.27 -26.22
C ARG A 214 -6.23 -3.96 -25.60
N HIS A 215 -6.91 -3.54 -24.54
CA HIS A 215 -6.59 -2.32 -23.81
C HIS A 215 -5.16 -2.38 -23.23
N LEU A 216 -4.82 -3.45 -22.52
CA LEU A 216 -3.48 -3.65 -21.96
C LEU A 216 -2.41 -3.63 -23.05
N SER A 217 -2.64 -4.29 -24.20
CA SER A 217 -1.69 -4.26 -25.31
C SER A 217 -1.36 -2.83 -25.75
N ARG A 218 -2.38 -1.97 -25.85
CA ARG A 218 -2.21 -0.56 -26.21
C ARG A 218 -1.48 0.24 -25.12
N VAL A 219 -1.80 0.00 -23.85
CA VAL A 219 -1.11 0.65 -22.71
C VAL A 219 0.36 0.24 -22.68
N LEU A 220 0.68 -1.05 -22.89
CA LEU A 220 2.06 -1.53 -22.94
C LEU A 220 2.84 -0.98 -24.15
N GLU A 221 2.19 -0.75 -25.28
CA GLU A 221 2.83 -0.03 -26.41
C GLU A 221 3.23 1.40 -26.00
N ILE A 222 2.37 2.09 -25.23
CA ILE A 222 2.67 3.42 -24.71
C ILE A 222 3.84 3.35 -23.71
N THR A 223 3.80 2.47 -22.73
CA THR A 223 4.88 2.38 -21.72
C THR A 223 6.22 2.05 -22.37
N ARG A 224 6.25 1.14 -23.38
CA ARG A 224 7.48 0.82 -24.12
C ARG A 224 8.04 2.03 -24.88
N ARG A 225 7.18 2.87 -25.50
CA ARG A 225 7.65 4.11 -26.18
C ARG A 225 8.33 5.07 -25.22
N HIS A 226 7.91 5.08 -23.93
CA HIS A 226 8.52 5.88 -22.88
C HIS A 226 9.69 5.17 -22.17
N GLY A 227 10.08 3.97 -22.62
CA GLY A 227 11.18 3.19 -22.01
C GLY A 227 10.87 2.71 -20.59
N LEU A 228 9.60 2.43 -20.30
CA LEU A 228 9.11 2.04 -18.99
C LEU A 228 8.80 0.54 -18.93
N SER A 229 9.07 -0.07 -17.77
CA SER A 229 8.68 -1.43 -17.43
C SER A 229 7.37 -1.38 -16.61
N ALA A 230 6.31 -1.95 -17.15
CA ALA A 230 4.98 -1.88 -16.56
C ALA A 230 4.77 -2.95 -15.48
N MET A 231 4.11 -2.54 -14.39
CA MET A 231 3.51 -3.40 -13.36
C MET A 231 2.00 -3.18 -13.38
N MET A 232 1.20 -4.19 -13.05
CA MET A 232 -0.26 -4.06 -12.94
C MET A 232 -0.81 -4.99 -11.87
N TRP A 233 -1.98 -4.66 -11.34
CA TRP A 233 -2.71 -5.56 -10.46
C TRP A 233 -3.19 -6.80 -11.21
N SER A 234 -3.21 -7.95 -10.55
CA SER A 234 -3.48 -9.25 -11.19
C SER A 234 -4.94 -9.71 -11.10
N ASP A 235 -5.77 -9.04 -10.29
CA ASP A 235 -7.14 -9.46 -9.96
C ASP A 235 -8.04 -9.69 -11.17
N MET A 236 -7.91 -8.86 -12.21
CA MET A 236 -8.73 -8.96 -13.41
C MET A 236 -8.47 -10.21 -14.25
N TYR A 237 -7.39 -10.99 -13.97
CA TYR A 237 -7.16 -12.30 -14.57
C TYR A 237 -7.85 -13.44 -13.81
N PHE A 238 -8.35 -13.20 -12.61
CA PHE A 238 -8.99 -14.17 -11.74
C PHE A 238 -10.49 -13.88 -11.55
N ARG A 239 -10.84 -12.63 -11.35
CA ARG A 239 -12.19 -12.20 -11.01
C ARG A 239 -13.27 -12.58 -12.03
N PRO A 240 -13.09 -12.38 -13.36
CA PRO A 240 -14.12 -12.74 -14.33
C PRO A 240 -14.48 -14.23 -14.34
N ASP A 241 -13.58 -15.11 -13.88
CA ASP A 241 -13.78 -16.55 -13.77
C ASP A 241 -14.23 -16.97 -12.35
N SER A 242 -14.44 -16.02 -11.44
CA SER A 242 -14.84 -16.29 -10.06
C SER A 242 -16.32 -16.69 -9.97
N PRO A 243 -16.66 -17.76 -9.24
CA PRO A 243 -18.04 -18.15 -9.03
C PRO A 243 -18.82 -17.24 -8.05
N THR A 244 -18.10 -16.43 -7.26
CA THR A 244 -18.67 -15.54 -6.24
C THR A 244 -18.44 -14.05 -6.52
N ASP A 245 -17.89 -13.72 -7.70
CA ASP A 245 -17.40 -12.39 -8.05
C ASP A 245 -16.25 -11.89 -7.13
N GLY A 246 -15.55 -12.84 -6.48
CA GLY A 246 -14.37 -12.60 -5.67
C GLY A 246 -13.11 -12.44 -6.51
N TYR A 247 -12.02 -11.93 -5.89
CA TYR A 247 -10.78 -11.70 -6.64
C TYR A 247 -9.93 -12.95 -6.79
N TYR A 248 -9.87 -13.81 -5.76
CA TYR A 248 -8.93 -14.92 -5.67
C TYR A 248 -9.56 -16.23 -5.19
N ASP A 249 -10.87 -16.36 -5.31
CA ASP A 249 -11.62 -17.59 -4.96
C ASP A 249 -11.81 -18.55 -6.14
N SER A 250 -11.41 -18.11 -7.36
CA SER A 250 -11.44 -18.95 -8.55
C SER A 250 -10.43 -20.11 -8.46
N GLY A 251 -10.63 -21.10 -9.30
CA GLY A 251 -9.66 -22.19 -9.52
C GLY A 251 -8.36 -21.69 -10.17
N MET A 252 -7.68 -22.57 -10.91
CA MET A 252 -6.58 -22.15 -11.79
C MET A 252 -7.13 -21.22 -12.89
N PRO A 253 -6.35 -20.19 -13.30
CA PRO A 253 -6.75 -19.34 -14.42
C PRO A 253 -7.12 -20.14 -15.66
N SER A 254 -8.17 -19.71 -16.37
CA SER A 254 -8.57 -20.35 -17.62
C SER A 254 -7.47 -20.25 -18.69
N ALA A 255 -7.51 -21.13 -19.69
CA ALA A 255 -6.55 -21.06 -20.80
C ALA A 255 -6.61 -19.71 -21.52
N GLU A 256 -7.79 -19.11 -21.63
CA GLU A 256 -8.04 -17.78 -22.18
C GLU A 256 -7.39 -16.69 -21.32
N ALA A 257 -7.53 -16.76 -20.00
CA ALA A 257 -6.90 -15.84 -19.06
C ALA A 257 -5.36 -15.94 -19.15
N VAL A 258 -4.80 -17.15 -19.14
CA VAL A 258 -3.35 -17.38 -19.32
C VAL A 258 -2.85 -16.79 -20.64
N ALA A 259 -3.58 -17.03 -21.75
CA ALA A 259 -3.20 -16.51 -23.06
C ALA A 259 -3.33 -14.98 -23.17
N ALA A 260 -4.10 -14.36 -22.30
CA ALA A 260 -4.29 -12.91 -22.25
C ALA A 260 -3.15 -12.17 -21.54
N VAL A 261 -2.34 -12.86 -20.73
CA VAL A 261 -1.26 -12.24 -19.93
C VAL A 261 -0.01 -12.04 -20.80
N PRO A 262 0.44 -10.79 -21.04
CA PRO A 262 1.70 -10.54 -21.71
C PRO A 262 2.89 -10.94 -20.81
N PRO A 263 3.98 -11.53 -21.35
CA PRO A 263 5.11 -11.95 -20.55
C PRO A 263 6.01 -10.79 -20.07
N ASP A 264 5.83 -9.60 -20.61
CA ASP A 264 6.65 -8.41 -20.35
C ASP A 264 5.97 -7.39 -19.39
N VAL A 265 4.89 -7.78 -18.73
CA VAL A 265 4.29 -7.03 -17.62
C VAL A 265 4.58 -7.74 -16.30
N THR A 266 4.85 -7.00 -15.23
CA THR A 266 4.94 -7.60 -13.88
C THR A 266 3.57 -7.59 -13.23
N LEU A 267 3.07 -8.77 -12.85
CA LEU A 267 1.81 -8.91 -12.13
C LEU A 267 2.02 -8.66 -10.64
N VAL A 268 1.17 -7.82 -10.06
CA VAL A 268 1.14 -7.56 -8.61
C VAL A 268 -0.05 -8.29 -8.03
N TYR A 269 0.22 -9.41 -7.37
CA TYR A 269 -0.77 -10.11 -6.56
C TYR A 269 -0.99 -9.32 -5.28
N TRP A 270 -2.21 -8.81 -5.07
CA TRP A 270 -2.58 -8.12 -3.84
C TRP A 270 -3.58 -8.96 -3.04
N ASP A 271 -3.32 -9.09 -1.73
CA ASP A 271 -4.23 -9.81 -0.83
C ASP A 271 -4.07 -9.29 0.60
N TYR A 272 -5.19 -8.94 1.20
CA TYR A 272 -5.27 -8.34 2.53
C TYR A 272 -6.16 -9.15 3.47
N TYR A 273 -6.74 -10.27 3.00
CA TYR A 273 -7.89 -10.92 3.62
C TYR A 273 -7.58 -12.28 4.22
N HIS A 274 -6.82 -13.11 3.51
CA HIS A 274 -6.44 -14.44 3.97
C HIS A 274 -5.54 -14.37 5.22
N GLU A 275 -5.56 -15.44 6.03
CA GLU A 275 -4.86 -15.48 7.32
C GLU A 275 -4.00 -16.73 7.50
N THR A 276 -3.94 -17.61 6.49
CA THR A 276 -3.12 -18.82 6.55
C THR A 276 -2.03 -18.81 5.48
N GLU A 277 -0.87 -19.34 5.82
CA GLU A 277 0.24 -19.49 4.88
C GLU A 277 -0.14 -20.34 3.67
N GLN A 278 -1.02 -21.35 3.86
CA GLN A 278 -1.43 -22.25 2.79
C GLN A 278 -2.23 -21.50 1.71
N GLU A 279 -3.18 -20.64 2.09
CA GLU A 279 -3.97 -19.84 1.16
C GLU A 279 -3.07 -18.95 0.28
N TYR A 280 -2.09 -18.28 0.88
CA TYR A 280 -1.11 -17.48 0.12
C TYR A 280 -0.22 -18.34 -0.78
N THR A 281 0.20 -19.53 -0.30
CA THR A 281 1.01 -20.47 -1.09
C THR A 281 0.22 -20.94 -2.32
N ASP A 282 -1.05 -21.31 -2.15
CA ASP A 282 -1.92 -21.75 -3.24
C ASP A 282 -2.12 -20.63 -4.28
N MET A 283 -2.30 -19.40 -3.84
CA MET A 283 -2.45 -18.26 -4.75
C MET A 283 -1.15 -17.93 -5.48
N LEU A 284 0.00 -17.97 -4.82
CA LEU A 284 1.30 -17.80 -5.47
C LEU A 284 1.56 -18.90 -6.52
N GLN A 285 1.14 -20.14 -6.26
CA GLN A 285 1.22 -21.22 -7.25
C GLN A 285 0.33 -20.97 -8.47
N LYS A 286 -0.89 -20.43 -8.27
CA LYS A 286 -1.77 -20.04 -9.39
C LYS A 286 -1.15 -18.93 -10.23
N HIS A 287 -0.53 -17.94 -9.61
CA HIS A 287 0.20 -16.87 -10.32
C HIS A 287 1.43 -17.40 -11.06
N ALA A 288 2.14 -18.38 -10.49
CA ALA A 288 3.29 -19.01 -11.15
C ALA A 288 2.92 -19.77 -12.45
N ALA A 289 1.65 -20.10 -12.66
CA ALA A 289 1.16 -20.68 -13.92
C ALA A 289 0.95 -19.63 -15.03
N LEU A 290 0.98 -18.34 -14.70
CA LEU A 290 0.89 -17.24 -15.67
C LEU A 290 2.26 -16.98 -16.32
N PRO A 291 2.32 -16.52 -17.58
CA PRO A 291 3.60 -16.31 -18.29
C PRO A 291 4.39 -15.06 -17.84
N ALA A 292 3.86 -14.28 -16.92
CA ALA A 292 4.45 -13.03 -16.45
C ALA A 292 5.06 -13.18 -15.02
N PRO A 293 6.13 -12.44 -14.68
CA PRO A 293 6.67 -12.43 -13.33
C PRO A 293 5.64 -11.85 -12.35
N THR A 294 5.59 -12.44 -11.15
CA THR A 294 4.65 -12.03 -10.10
C THR A 294 5.40 -11.50 -8.88
N VAL A 295 4.89 -10.42 -8.32
CA VAL A 295 5.29 -9.79 -7.06
C VAL A 295 4.08 -9.68 -6.14
N PHE A 296 4.29 -9.35 -4.85
CA PHE A 296 3.22 -9.35 -3.86
C PHE A 296 2.99 -7.99 -3.24
N ALA A 297 1.74 -7.64 -3.01
CA ALA A 297 1.31 -6.49 -2.22
C ALA A 297 0.36 -6.94 -1.11
N GLY A 298 0.79 -6.76 0.14
CA GLY A 298 -0.05 -6.96 1.32
C GLY A 298 -0.46 -5.63 1.95
N GLY A 299 -1.36 -5.67 2.94
CA GLY A 299 -1.99 -4.47 3.49
C GLY A 299 -1.58 -4.17 4.93
N ILE A 300 -1.49 -2.88 5.23
CA ILE A 300 -1.58 -2.33 6.59
C ILE A 300 -2.99 -1.78 6.70
N TRP A 301 -3.84 -2.40 7.50
CA TRP A 301 -5.29 -2.15 7.52
C TRP A 301 -5.66 -0.76 8.06
N THR A 302 -5.42 0.29 7.26
CA THR A 302 -5.74 1.69 7.56
C THR A 302 -7.11 2.15 7.03
N TRP A 303 -7.71 1.38 6.14
CA TRP A 303 -8.95 1.76 5.41
C TRP A 303 -10.26 1.34 6.09
N CYS A 304 -10.18 0.73 7.27
CA CYS A 304 -11.37 0.29 8.00
C CYS A 304 -12.05 1.38 8.85
N GLY A 305 -11.59 2.63 8.77
CA GLY A 305 -12.16 3.76 9.50
C GLY A 305 -11.08 4.63 10.15
N PRO A 306 -11.41 5.42 11.19
CA PRO A 306 -10.50 6.39 11.77
C PRO A 306 -9.30 5.76 12.51
N ALA A 307 -9.35 4.47 12.84
CA ALA A 307 -8.25 3.74 13.47
C ALA A 307 -7.88 2.50 12.66
N PRO A 308 -6.59 2.23 12.43
CA PRO A 308 -6.14 1.03 11.73
C PRO A 308 -6.39 -0.23 12.55
N ASP A 309 -6.51 -1.38 11.87
CA ASP A 309 -6.61 -2.69 12.50
C ASP A 309 -5.27 -3.45 12.41
N TYR A 310 -4.47 -3.39 13.46
CA TYR A 310 -3.21 -4.12 13.54
C TYR A 310 -3.39 -5.61 13.83
N ALA A 311 -4.49 -6.02 14.46
CA ALA A 311 -4.78 -7.44 14.64
C ALA A 311 -4.96 -8.11 13.28
N LYS A 312 -5.76 -7.50 12.39
CA LYS A 312 -5.93 -7.99 11.02
C LYS A 312 -4.67 -7.82 10.18
N THR A 313 -3.95 -6.71 10.33
CA THR A 313 -2.66 -6.49 9.65
C THR A 313 -1.68 -7.64 9.95
N LEU A 314 -1.51 -8.01 11.21
CA LEU A 314 -0.60 -9.10 11.59
C LEU A 314 -1.13 -10.47 11.14
N ALA A 315 -2.42 -10.71 11.30
CA ALA A 315 -3.05 -11.98 10.90
C ALA A 315 -2.90 -12.27 9.40
N ALA A 316 -2.95 -11.23 8.56
CA ALA A 316 -2.78 -11.37 7.11
C ALA A 316 -1.31 -11.27 6.66
N ALA A 317 -0.57 -10.26 7.11
CA ALA A 317 0.78 -9.99 6.57
C ALA A 317 1.83 -11.03 7.00
N VAL A 318 1.74 -11.57 8.23
CA VAL A 318 2.73 -12.55 8.72
C VAL A 318 2.73 -13.84 7.89
N PRO A 319 1.58 -14.51 7.66
CA PRO A 319 1.54 -15.71 6.81
C PRO A 319 1.84 -15.38 5.33
N ALA A 320 1.37 -14.23 4.82
CA ALA A 320 1.63 -13.81 3.45
C ALA A 320 3.13 -13.65 3.17
N LEU A 321 3.84 -12.87 4.00
CA LEU A 321 5.27 -12.62 3.83
C LEU A 321 6.10 -13.90 4.06
N THR A 322 5.62 -14.82 4.91
CA THR A 322 6.23 -16.13 5.09
C THR A 322 6.10 -16.97 3.82
N ALA A 323 4.93 -17.03 3.21
CA ALA A 323 4.69 -17.71 1.94
C ALA A 323 5.54 -17.09 0.80
N CYS A 324 5.58 -15.76 0.72
CA CYS A 324 6.39 -15.05 -0.28
C CYS A 324 7.89 -15.40 -0.19
N LYS A 325 8.45 -15.48 1.02
CA LYS A 325 9.85 -15.93 1.20
C LYS A 325 10.09 -17.33 0.67
N LYS A 326 9.21 -18.27 1.03
CA LYS A 326 9.31 -19.68 0.60
C LYS A 326 9.15 -19.82 -0.91
N ALA A 327 8.33 -18.99 -1.52
CA ALA A 327 8.12 -18.97 -2.97
C ALA A 327 9.19 -18.19 -3.74
N GLY A 328 10.13 -17.50 -3.06
CA GLY A 328 11.18 -16.72 -3.70
C GLY A 328 10.64 -15.46 -4.42
N VAL A 329 9.55 -14.88 -3.93
CA VAL A 329 9.00 -13.63 -4.49
C VAL A 329 10.04 -12.52 -4.36
N PRO A 330 10.44 -11.84 -5.45
CA PRO A 330 11.55 -10.89 -5.39
C PRO A 330 11.18 -9.54 -4.78
N LEU A 331 9.90 -9.13 -4.90
CA LEU A 331 9.44 -7.83 -4.45
C LEU A 331 8.14 -7.96 -3.65
N VAL A 332 8.12 -7.32 -2.48
CA VAL A 332 6.92 -7.20 -1.64
C VAL A 332 6.61 -5.74 -1.32
N LEU A 333 5.34 -5.38 -1.34
CA LEU A 333 4.84 -4.04 -1.05
C LEU A 333 3.91 -4.08 0.17
N ALA A 334 4.08 -3.11 1.08
CA ALA A 334 3.08 -2.76 2.05
C ALA A 334 2.16 -1.69 1.43
N THR A 335 0.85 -1.90 1.42
CA THR A 335 -0.12 -0.89 1.04
C THR A 335 -0.84 -0.33 2.27
N ALA A 336 -1.20 0.94 2.25
CA ALA A 336 -2.00 1.57 3.29
C ALA A 336 -3.06 2.46 2.62
N TRP A 337 -4.18 1.83 2.29
CA TRP A 337 -5.26 2.46 1.53
C TRP A 337 -6.03 3.47 2.38
N GLY A 338 -6.54 4.50 1.71
CA GLY A 338 -7.40 5.52 2.28
C GLY A 338 -8.89 5.37 1.94
N ASP A 339 -9.23 4.43 1.08
CA ASP A 339 -10.56 4.08 0.52
C ASP A 339 -11.65 5.18 0.60
N ASN A 340 -12.39 5.24 1.68
CA ASN A 340 -13.53 6.14 1.86
C ASN A 340 -13.18 7.55 2.37
N GLY A 341 -11.97 8.04 2.12
CA GLY A 341 -11.59 9.41 2.42
C GLY A 341 -10.40 9.59 3.35
N ALA A 342 -9.59 8.55 3.53
CA ALA A 342 -8.38 8.56 4.36
C ALA A 342 -8.67 8.98 5.81
N GLU A 343 -9.62 8.30 6.44
CA GLU A 343 -10.08 8.60 7.81
C GLU A 343 -8.98 8.34 8.85
N ALA A 344 -8.17 7.29 8.65
CA ALA A 344 -7.00 7.04 9.49
C ALA A 344 -5.82 7.93 9.07
N ASN A 345 -5.15 8.53 10.03
CA ASN A 345 -3.90 9.25 9.75
C ASN A 345 -2.82 8.26 9.31
N LEU A 346 -2.17 8.52 8.17
CA LEU A 346 -1.19 7.59 7.60
C LEU A 346 0.02 7.34 8.51
N THR A 347 0.37 8.26 9.44
CA THR A 347 1.43 8.00 10.41
C THR A 347 1.11 6.81 11.32
N SER A 348 -0.17 6.44 11.46
CA SER A 348 -0.56 5.23 12.16
C SER A 348 -0.16 3.93 11.46
N ALA A 349 0.28 3.97 10.18
CA ALA A 349 0.78 2.81 9.43
C ALA A 349 2.26 2.48 9.71
N LEU A 350 3.01 3.31 10.45
CA LEU A 350 4.46 3.17 10.61
C LEU A 350 4.88 1.83 11.21
N LEU A 351 4.12 1.26 12.14
CA LEU A 351 4.43 -0.06 12.70
C LEU A 351 4.29 -1.18 11.66
N GLY A 352 3.29 -1.08 10.78
CA GLY A 352 3.14 -1.98 9.65
C GLY A 352 4.32 -1.89 8.66
N MET A 353 4.80 -0.68 8.38
CA MET A 353 6.03 -0.51 7.56
C MET A 353 7.23 -1.19 8.22
N GLN A 354 7.40 -1.06 9.53
CA GLN A 354 8.45 -1.76 10.27
C GLN A 354 8.31 -3.28 10.19
N LEU A 355 7.08 -3.81 10.22
CA LEU A 355 6.82 -5.25 10.05
C LEU A 355 7.38 -5.76 8.71
N TYR A 356 7.08 -5.08 7.60
CA TYR A 356 7.62 -5.43 6.28
C TYR A 356 9.15 -5.33 6.24
N ALA A 357 9.72 -4.32 6.87
CA ALA A 357 11.17 -4.18 6.99
C ALA A 357 11.81 -5.32 7.79
N GLU A 358 11.18 -5.76 8.89
CA GLU A 358 11.69 -6.91 9.64
C GLU A 358 11.62 -8.20 8.79
N PHE A 359 10.56 -8.40 8.02
CA PHE A 359 10.51 -9.52 7.08
C PHE A 359 11.56 -9.44 5.97
N MET A 360 11.99 -8.26 5.57
CA MET A 360 13.09 -8.12 4.61
C MET A 360 14.42 -8.65 5.16
N TYR A 361 14.70 -8.45 6.46
CA TYR A 361 16.02 -8.70 7.06
C TYR A 361 16.08 -9.85 8.05
N THR A 362 14.94 -10.48 8.40
CA THR A 362 14.91 -11.61 9.33
C THR A 362 14.27 -12.82 8.69
N SER A 363 14.62 -14.03 9.15
CA SER A 363 14.04 -15.28 8.64
C SER A 363 12.61 -15.53 9.15
N THR A 364 12.31 -15.07 10.37
CA THR A 364 11.06 -15.33 11.09
C THR A 364 10.53 -14.07 11.76
N TYR A 365 9.22 -14.05 11.98
CA TYR A 365 8.58 -12.98 12.76
C TYR A 365 8.88 -13.15 14.26
N ASP A 366 9.28 -12.05 14.89
CA ASP A 366 9.43 -11.91 16.34
C ASP A 366 8.87 -10.56 16.81
N ALA A 367 7.82 -10.60 17.64
CA ALA A 367 7.14 -9.40 18.11
C ALA A 367 8.04 -8.50 18.97
N GLY A 368 8.94 -9.11 19.77
CA GLY A 368 9.86 -8.35 20.59
C GLY A 368 10.92 -7.63 19.76
N SER A 369 11.41 -8.26 18.70
CA SER A 369 12.32 -7.62 17.74
C SER A 369 11.63 -6.48 17.00
N LEU A 370 10.41 -6.71 16.49
CA LEU A 370 9.61 -5.67 15.87
C LEU A 370 9.45 -4.45 16.78
N ALA A 371 9.08 -4.65 18.05
CA ALA A 371 8.90 -3.56 19.01
C ALA A 371 10.20 -2.78 19.27
N ARG A 372 11.32 -3.48 19.49
CA ARG A 372 12.64 -2.83 19.70
C ARG A 372 13.09 -2.05 18.46
N ARG A 373 12.94 -2.63 17.27
CA ARG A 373 13.28 -1.96 16.00
C ARG A 373 12.41 -0.73 15.76
N PHE A 374 11.09 -0.87 16.00
CA PHE A 374 10.15 0.24 15.85
C PHE A 374 10.49 1.39 16.81
N ALA A 375 10.75 1.11 18.09
CA ALA A 375 11.17 2.13 19.04
C ALA A 375 12.46 2.83 18.59
N CYS A 376 13.41 2.09 18.04
CA CYS A 376 14.64 2.67 17.50
C CYS A 376 14.40 3.52 16.25
N CYS A 377 13.67 3.03 15.24
CA CYS A 377 13.46 3.73 13.97
C CYS A 377 12.48 4.89 14.09
N CYS A 378 11.42 4.73 14.88
CA CYS A 378 10.33 5.71 14.98
C CYS A 378 10.36 6.57 16.23
N GLY A 379 10.94 6.07 17.34
CA GLY A 379 10.95 6.77 18.62
C GLY A 379 9.60 6.68 19.35
N ALA A 380 8.86 5.58 19.15
CA ALA A 380 7.56 5.35 19.77
C ALA A 380 7.40 3.92 20.26
N ASP A 381 6.49 3.72 21.20
CA ASP A 381 6.12 2.40 21.70
C ASP A 381 5.24 1.67 20.67
N ALA A 382 5.63 0.45 20.29
CA ALA A 382 4.87 -0.39 19.38
C ALA A 382 3.48 -0.76 19.93
N GLN A 383 3.35 -0.92 21.26
CA GLN A 383 2.07 -1.28 21.90
C GLN A 383 1.02 -0.19 21.66
N ALA A 384 1.41 1.09 21.67
CA ALA A 384 0.50 2.19 21.39
C ALA A 384 -0.11 2.14 19.98
N PHE A 385 0.63 1.56 19.01
CA PHE A 385 0.12 1.33 17.65
C PHE A 385 -0.72 0.06 17.57
N LEU A 386 -0.30 -1.03 18.21
CA LEU A 386 -1.08 -2.29 18.24
C LEU A 386 -2.45 -2.09 18.86
N ASP A 387 -2.54 -1.30 19.92
CA ASP A 387 -3.78 -0.99 20.65
C ASP A 387 -4.79 -0.18 19.80
N LEU A 388 -4.39 0.36 18.62
CA LEU A 388 -5.34 1.02 17.70
C LEU A 388 -6.44 0.06 17.21
N SER A 389 -6.15 -1.25 17.13
CA SER A 389 -7.16 -2.26 16.83
C SER A 389 -8.33 -2.28 17.81
N LEU A 390 -8.11 -1.84 19.06
CA LEU A 390 -9.13 -1.84 20.11
C LEU A 390 -10.29 -0.87 19.84
N PHE A 391 -10.09 0.12 18.97
CA PHE A 391 -11.19 0.98 18.52
C PHE A 391 -12.28 0.21 17.76
N ASN A 392 -11.89 -0.86 17.08
CA ASN A 392 -12.80 -1.72 16.32
C ASN A 392 -13.09 -3.05 17.02
N ALA A 393 -12.26 -3.47 17.97
CA ALA A 393 -12.38 -4.73 18.70
C ALA A 393 -13.08 -4.54 20.07
N VAL A 394 -14.35 -4.17 20.05
CA VAL A 394 -15.14 -4.00 21.27
C VAL A 394 -15.49 -5.38 21.87
N PRO A 395 -15.26 -5.62 23.18
CA PRO A 395 -15.57 -6.89 23.80
C PRO A 395 -17.05 -7.29 23.63
N GLY A 396 -17.29 -8.52 23.17
CA GLY A 396 -18.61 -9.05 22.90
C GLY A 396 -19.19 -8.73 21.50
N MET A 397 -18.57 -7.85 20.73
CA MET A 397 -18.89 -7.73 19.32
C MET A 397 -18.43 -8.96 18.54
N ARG A 398 -19.25 -9.41 17.58
CA ARG A 398 -18.88 -10.52 16.70
C ARG A 398 -17.75 -10.08 15.77
N SER A 399 -16.58 -10.65 15.96
CA SER A 399 -15.53 -10.70 14.95
C SER A 399 -15.58 -12.08 14.29
N GLY A 400 -15.29 -12.20 13.03
CA GLY A 400 -15.29 -13.53 12.41
C GLY A 400 -15.60 -13.53 10.92
N ALA A 401 -15.53 -12.36 10.30
CA ALA A 401 -15.47 -12.27 8.86
C ALA A 401 -14.03 -12.08 8.39
N LEU A 402 -13.76 -12.37 7.13
CA LEU A 402 -12.51 -12.03 6.47
C LEU A 402 -12.19 -10.51 6.54
N ARG A 403 -13.17 -9.70 6.92
CA ARG A 403 -13.03 -8.25 7.09
C ARG A 403 -13.25 -7.85 8.54
N PRO A 404 -12.46 -6.89 9.07
CA PRO A 404 -12.66 -6.34 10.41
C PRO A 404 -14.04 -5.70 10.57
N VAL A 405 -14.56 -5.69 11.80
CA VAL A 405 -15.72 -4.90 12.15
C VAL A 405 -15.29 -3.45 12.32
N ASN A 406 -15.92 -2.52 11.61
CA ASN A 406 -15.57 -1.09 11.65
C ASN A 406 -16.37 -0.35 12.74
N ALA A 407 -16.29 -0.83 13.99
CA ALA A 407 -17.10 -0.30 15.10
C ALA A 407 -16.92 1.21 15.28
N ALA A 408 -15.69 1.68 15.33
CA ALA A 408 -15.39 3.10 15.50
C ALA A 408 -16.02 3.96 14.40
N LYS A 409 -15.94 3.51 13.14
CA LYS A 409 -16.50 4.23 12.00
C LYS A 409 -18.03 4.31 12.08
N PHE A 410 -18.71 3.19 12.31
CA PHE A 410 -20.16 3.14 12.37
C PHE A 410 -20.73 3.95 13.54
N LEU A 411 -20.09 3.90 14.69
CA LEU A 411 -20.51 4.69 15.86
C LEU A 411 -20.27 6.19 15.64
N LEU A 412 -19.14 6.56 15.04
CA LEU A 412 -18.81 7.96 14.78
C LEU A 412 -19.81 8.63 13.82
N TYR A 413 -20.24 7.91 12.79
CA TYR A 413 -21.07 8.46 11.71
C TYR A 413 -22.56 8.12 11.81
N GLN A 414 -22.98 7.32 12.80
CA GLN A 414 -24.42 7.05 12.97
C GLN A 414 -25.19 8.30 13.41
N ASP A 415 -26.43 8.41 12.95
CA ASP A 415 -27.35 9.43 13.44
C ASP A 415 -27.70 9.13 14.91
N PRO A 416 -27.44 10.05 15.86
CA PRO A 416 -27.66 9.83 17.28
C PRO A 416 -29.14 9.68 17.66
N LEU A 417 -30.08 10.13 16.81
CA LEU A 417 -31.51 10.00 17.05
C LEU A 417 -32.05 8.69 16.48
N VAL A 418 -31.56 8.26 15.33
CA VAL A 418 -32.00 7.01 14.67
C VAL A 418 -31.34 5.79 15.31
N GLN A 419 -30.09 5.89 15.73
CA GLN A 419 -29.33 4.83 16.42
C GLN A 419 -29.39 3.49 15.69
N LEU A 420 -28.97 3.48 14.42
CA LEU A 420 -29.07 2.31 13.53
C LEU A 420 -28.39 1.04 14.10
N PHE A 421 -27.35 1.20 14.92
CA PHE A 421 -26.58 0.09 15.49
C PHE A 421 -26.94 -0.22 16.95
N ALA A 422 -28.05 0.33 17.48
CA ALA A 422 -28.46 0.12 18.87
C ALA A 422 -28.69 -1.36 19.21
N ALA A 423 -29.19 -2.14 18.25
CA ALA A 423 -29.39 -3.58 18.43
C ALA A 423 -28.09 -4.35 18.50
N ASP A 424 -27.08 -3.95 17.69
CA ASP A 424 -25.77 -4.59 17.62
C ASP A 424 -24.89 -4.28 18.83
N THR A 425 -25.13 -3.14 19.48
CA THR A 425 -24.40 -2.69 20.67
C THR A 425 -25.12 -2.97 21.99
N ALA A 426 -26.37 -3.48 21.92
CA ALA A 426 -27.17 -3.78 23.11
C ALA A 426 -26.47 -4.80 24.03
N GLY A 427 -26.32 -4.44 25.29
CA GLY A 427 -25.68 -5.28 26.30
C GLY A 427 -24.15 -5.28 26.28
N LEU A 428 -23.51 -4.54 25.37
CA LEU A 428 -22.06 -4.34 25.36
C LEU A 428 -21.67 -3.19 26.30
N ALA A 429 -20.52 -3.33 26.95
CA ALA A 429 -19.96 -2.31 27.85
C ALA A 429 -19.23 -1.19 27.07
N MET A 430 -19.89 -0.60 26.06
CA MET A 430 -19.31 0.37 25.13
C MET A 430 -18.65 1.56 25.85
N SER A 431 -19.39 2.23 26.74
CA SER A 431 -18.90 3.39 27.47
C SER A 431 -17.67 3.06 28.32
N ALA A 432 -17.67 1.91 29.02
CA ALA A 432 -16.52 1.50 29.83
C ALA A 432 -15.29 1.23 28.95
N HIS A 433 -15.48 0.57 27.80
CA HIS A 433 -14.41 0.26 26.86
C HIS A 433 -13.75 1.54 26.31
N TYR A 434 -14.54 2.48 25.80
CA TYR A 434 -13.99 3.71 25.23
C TYR A 434 -13.46 4.68 26.30
N THR A 435 -14.01 4.68 27.53
CA THR A 435 -13.41 5.42 28.65
C THR A 435 -12.01 4.88 29.01
N GLU A 436 -11.83 3.57 28.98
CA GLU A 436 -10.50 2.97 29.18
C GLU A 436 -9.53 3.35 28.05
N LEU A 437 -10.00 3.31 26.80
CA LEU A 437 -9.18 3.73 25.65
C LEU A 437 -8.81 5.21 25.72
N GLU A 438 -9.72 6.11 26.12
CA GLU A 438 -9.40 7.52 26.32
C GLU A 438 -8.25 7.70 27.32
N ALA A 439 -8.33 7.05 28.47
CA ALA A 439 -7.30 7.12 29.51
C ALA A 439 -5.96 6.55 29.00
N ARG A 440 -6.01 5.42 28.25
CA ARG A 440 -4.84 4.76 27.67
C ARG A 440 -4.15 5.65 26.64
N TYR A 441 -4.88 6.23 25.69
CA TYR A 441 -4.32 7.10 24.66
C TYR A 441 -3.89 8.47 25.18
N THR A 442 -4.49 8.95 26.27
CA THR A 442 -3.96 10.12 26.99
C THR A 442 -2.56 9.83 27.52
N ARG A 443 -2.36 8.67 28.18
CA ARG A 443 -1.04 8.25 28.66
C ARG A 443 -0.03 8.04 27.52
N TYR A 444 -0.44 7.37 26.43
CA TYR A 444 0.43 7.20 25.25
C TYR A 444 0.87 8.52 24.63
N ALA A 445 0.01 9.53 24.62
CA ALA A 445 0.38 10.87 24.15
C ALA A 445 1.49 11.49 25.03
N ASP A 446 1.41 11.33 26.35
CA ASP A 446 2.41 11.86 27.28
C ASP A 446 3.75 11.09 27.20
N GLU A 447 3.69 9.77 26.99
CA GLU A 447 4.87 8.88 26.90
C GLU A 447 5.56 8.90 25.52
N ASN A 448 4.90 9.37 24.47
CA ASN A 448 5.42 9.38 23.09
C ASN A 448 5.37 10.79 22.48
N PRO A 449 6.21 11.73 22.90
CA PRO A 449 6.11 13.13 22.48
C PRO A 449 6.25 13.37 20.98
N ALA A 450 6.95 12.48 20.25
CA ALA A 450 7.06 12.54 18.80
C ALA A 450 5.74 12.26 18.07
N PHE A 451 4.79 11.59 18.72
CA PHE A 451 3.48 11.21 18.22
C PHE A 451 2.34 11.74 19.09
N GLU A 452 2.62 12.68 19.96
CA GLU A 452 1.62 13.29 20.85
C GLU A 452 0.38 13.75 20.10
N PRO A 453 0.43 14.48 18.97
CA PRO A 453 -0.77 14.90 18.24
C PRO A 453 -1.60 13.72 17.74
N LEU A 454 -0.96 12.62 17.30
CA LEU A 454 -1.65 11.41 16.84
C LEU A 454 -2.40 10.74 17.99
N PHE A 455 -1.75 10.54 19.12
CA PHE A 455 -2.37 9.87 20.27
C PHE A 455 -3.40 10.75 20.99
N ARG A 456 -3.24 12.07 20.98
CA ARG A 456 -4.29 12.99 21.42
C ARG A 456 -5.54 12.89 20.54
N PHE A 457 -5.39 12.77 19.23
CA PHE A 457 -6.52 12.50 18.34
C PHE A 457 -7.26 11.23 18.75
N TYR A 458 -6.54 10.12 19.00
CA TYR A 458 -7.18 8.87 19.41
C TYR A 458 -7.80 8.94 20.82
N SER A 459 -7.21 9.69 21.76
CA SER A 459 -7.84 9.96 23.04
C SER A 459 -9.18 10.69 22.88
N LEU A 460 -9.22 11.73 22.01
CA LEU A 460 -10.45 12.47 21.71
C LEU A 460 -11.47 11.62 20.96
N LEU A 461 -11.04 10.78 20.03
CA LEU A 461 -11.91 9.85 19.33
C LEU A 461 -12.59 8.89 20.32
N ALA A 462 -11.83 8.31 21.24
CA ALA A 462 -12.37 7.42 22.26
C ALA A 462 -13.42 8.13 23.16
N ARG A 463 -13.20 9.41 23.47
CA ARG A 463 -14.18 10.23 24.22
C ARG A 463 -15.49 10.45 23.47
N VAL A 464 -15.43 10.55 22.15
CA VAL A 464 -16.61 10.76 21.31
C VAL A 464 -17.42 9.47 21.15
N LEU A 465 -16.75 8.33 21.02
CA LEU A 465 -17.37 7.00 20.86
C LEU A 465 -17.96 6.48 22.15
#